data_7d6de8ad1405fcd5e1ea9364239c8e51
#
_entry.id   7d6de8ad1405fcd5e1ea9364239c8e51
#
_cell.length_a   1.000
_cell.length_b   1.000
_cell.length_c   1.000
_cell.angle_alpha   90.00
_cell.angle_beta   90.00
_cell.angle_gamma   90.00
#
_symmetry.space_group_name_H-M   'P 1'
#
loop_
_entity.id
_entity.type
_entity.pdbx_description
1 polymer ?
#
loop_
_entity_poly.entity_id
_entity_poly.type
_entity_poly.pdbx_seq_one_letter_code
_entity_poly.pdbx_strand_id
1 'polypeptide(L)'
;AAMDWWTTESGTRVLAGRDLLSGGTWLAINTAGEVSAVTNVREGAPETGRISRGELPLRALTDSREHLERYLLDTADQFSGFNLVQLTTADGWYFSNRDAHPGRQIHRGVYGLSNHLLQTPWPKLLRLRQAAGDTIAAAGRDAATLHNELIPLLQDSTPAPDHMLPDTGVGLETERFLSSPFIVGSDYGTRATTVVTVSASGEIE
;
A
#
# COMPACT_ATOMS: atom_id res chain seq x y z
N ALA A 1 -3.05 -0.45 17.00
CA ALA A 1 -4.37 0.06 17.38
C ALA A 1 -5.28 0.14 16.15
N ALA A 2 -6.59 0.20 16.35
CA ALA A 2 -7.54 0.47 15.27
C ALA A 2 -7.24 1.83 14.62
N MET A 3 -7.75 2.03 13.41
CA MET A 3 -7.66 3.30 12.71
C MET A 3 -8.44 4.37 13.46
N ASP A 4 -7.80 5.49 13.75
CA ASP A 4 -8.38 6.63 14.46
C ASP A 4 -7.59 7.89 14.12
N TRP A 5 -8.14 9.06 14.42
CA TRP A 5 -7.45 10.33 14.29
C TRP A 5 -6.48 10.56 15.46
N TRP A 6 -5.25 10.86 15.12
CA TRP A 6 -4.22 11.27 16.09
C TRP A 6 -3.25 12.28 15.49
N THR A 7 -2.44 12.90 16.33
CA THR A 7 -1.48 13.93 15.91
C THR A 7 -0.06 13.37 15.98
N THR A 8 0.70 13.54 14.90
CA THR A 8 2.11 13.16 14.84
C THR A 8 2.97 14.09 15.72
N GLU A 9 4.22 13.73 15.96
CA GLU A 9 5.17 14.59 16.70
C GLU A 9 5.40 15.93 16.01
N SER A 10 5.30 15.98 14.67
CA SER A 10 5.40 17.22 13.88
C SER A 10 4.13 18.09 13.91
N GLY A 11 3.07 17.67 14.61
CA GLY A 11 1.81 18.40 14.70
C GLY A 11 0.80 18.11 13.60
N THR A 12 1.12 17.23 12.65
CA THR A 12 0.20 16.84 11.56
C THR A 12 -0.87 15.89 12.08
N ARG A 13 -2.15 16.20 11.84
CA ARG A 13 -3.25 15.33 12.18
C ARG A 13 -3.47 14.28 11.10
N VAL A 14 -3.48 13.00 11.49
CA VAL A 14 -3.62 11.86 10.57
C VAL A 14 -4.69 10.87 11.04
N LEU A 15 -5.39 10.27 10.09
CA LEU A 15 -6.22 9.09 10.27
C LEU A 15 -5.38 7.86 9.91
N ALA A 16 -5.06 7.03 10.90
CA ALA A 16 -4.20 5.86 10.68
C ALA A 16 -4.39 4.81 11.79
N GLY A 17 -4.23 3.53 11.44
CA GLY A 17 -3.94 2.50 12.42
C GLY A 17 -2.52 2.72 12.98
N ARG A 18 -2.29 2.37 14.25
CA ARG A 18 -0.98 2.56 14.86
C ARG A 18 -0.38 1.22 15.29
N ASP A 19 0.84 0.96 14.87
CA ASP A 19 1.66 -0.11 15.44
C ASP A 19 2.07 0.30 16.86
N LEU A 20 1.64 -0.47 17.84
CA LEU A 20 1.91 -0.15 19.25
C LEU A 20 3.32 -0.51 19.68
N LEU A 21 4.06 -1.30 18.89
CA LEU A 21 5.44 -1.67 19.17
C LEU A 21 6.43 -0.68 18.56
N SER A 22 6.25 -0.36 17.27
CA SER A 22 7.18 0.51 16.52
C SER A 22 6.68 1.96 16.35
N GLY A 23 5.44 2.26 16.76
CA GLY A 23 4.86 3.61 16.69
C GLY A 23 4.41 4.05 15.31
N GLY A 24 4.73 3.28 14.25
CA GLY A 24 4.45 3.61 12.85
C GLY A 24 3.08 3.14 12.38
N THR A 25 2.86 3.23 11.06
CA THR A 25 1.64 2.79 10.38
C THR A 25 1.95 2.24 8.99
N TRP A 26 0.97 1.55 8.39
CA TRP A 26 1.03 1.05 7.02
C TRP A 26 0.24 1.89 6.02
N LEU A 27 -0.75 2.62 6.51
CA LEU A 27 -1.61 3.52 5.74
C LEU A 27 -1.95 4.71 6.63
N ALA A 28 -1.81 5.90 6.10
CA ALA A 28 -2.18 7.15 6.76
C ALA A 28 -2.83 8.12 5.77
N ILE A 29 -3.74 8.93 6.29
CA ILE A 29 -4.45 9.99 5.56
C ILE A 29 -4.37 11.24 6.41
N ASN A 30 -4.02 12.39 5.83
CA ASN A 30 -4.06 13.67 6.55
C ASN A 30 -5.38 14.43 6.26
N THR A 31 -5.59 15.53 6.94
CA THR A 31 -6.79 16.36 6.80
C THR A 31 -6.89 17.11 5.46
N ALA A 32 -5.84 17.11 4.66
CA ALA A 32 -5.84 17.66 3.29
C ALA A 32 -6.27 16.63 2.23
N GLY A 33 -6.59 15.39 2.64
CA GLY A 33 -6.94 14.30 1.72
C GLY A 33 -5.73 13.65 1.05
N GLU A 34 -4.53 13.86 1.58
CA GLU A 34 -3.36 13.14 1.11
C GLU A 34 -3.29 11.77 1.77
N VAL A 35 -3.03 10.75 0.95
CA VAL A 35 -2.96 9.34 1.37
C VAL A 35 -1.55 8.84 1.17
N SER A 36 -1.01 8.14 2.17
CA SER A 36 0.27 7.44 2.02
C SER A 36 0.18 6.02 2.55
N ALA A 37 0.82 5.10 1.83
CA ALA A 37 0.87 3.68 2.21
C ALA A 37 2.24 3.07 1.91
N VAL A 38 2.64 2.11 2.74
CA VAL A 38 3.85 1.32 2.56
C VAL A 38 3.50 -0.17 2.45
N THR A 39 4.13 -0.87 1.50
CA THR A 39 4.07 -2.33 1.41
C THR A 39 5.47 -2.93 1.50
N ASN A 40 5.55 -4.15 2.03
CA ASN A 40 6.78 -4.92 2.01
C ASN A 40 7.06 -5.42 0.60
N VAL A 41 8.33 -5.50 0.21
CA VAL A 41 8.75 -6.35 -0.90
C VAL A 41 8.95 -7.78 -0.34
N ARG A 42 8.43 -8.79 -1.05
CA ARG A 42 8.58 -10.20 -0.71
C ARG A 42 9.94 -10.70 -1.21
N GLU A 43 10.75 -11.19 -0.29
CA GLU A 43 12.10 -11.70 -0.53
C GLU A 43 12.30 -12.95 0.31
N GLY A 44 12.93 -13.99 -0.25
CA GLY A 44 13.13 -15.28 0.44
C GLY A 44 14.04 -15.22 1.66
N ALA A 45 14.99 -14.31 1.66
CA ALA A 45 15.89 -14.04 2.79
C ALA A 45 16.00 -12.52 2.98
N PRO A 46 14.97 -11.88 3.57
CA PRO A 46 15.00 -10.44 3.75
C PRO A 46 16.08 -10.06 4.75
N GLU A 47 16.95 -9.14 4.39
CA GLU A 47 17.79 -8.46 5.37
C GLU A 47 16.90 -7.68 6.33
N THR A 48 17.12 -7.86 7.63
CA THR A 48 16.40 -7.10 8.64
C THR A 48 16.87 -5.68 8.63
N GLY A 49 16.02 -4.76 8.18
CA GLY A 49 16.30 -3.33 8.22
C GLY A 49 16.44 -2.82 9.66
N ARG A 50 17.32 -1.84 9.85
CA ARG A 50 17.53 -1.16 11.13
C ARG A 50 16.41 -0.18 11.46
N ILE A 51 15.74 0.33 10.42
CA ILE A 51 14.67 1.33 10.53
C ILE A 51 13.33 0.68 10.18
N SER A 52 12.30 1.00 10.95
CA SER A 52 10.94 0.52 10.69
C SER A 52 10.31 1.21 9.48
N ARG A 53 9.81 0.44 8.53
CA ARG A 53 9.06 0.94 7.37
C ARG A 53 7.80 1.72 7.75
N GLY A 54 7.27 1.48 8.96
CA GLY A 54 6.06 2.12 9.46
C GLY A 54 6.18 3.64 9.67
N GLU A 55 7.38 4.22 9.67
CA GLU A 55 7.55 5.68 9.71
C GLU A 55 7.32 6.34 8.35
N LEU A 56 7.51 5.58 7.25
CA LEU A 56 7.50 6.13 5.90
C LEU A 56 6.16 6.78 5.49
N PRO A 57 4.98 6.17 5.77
CA PRO A 57 3.71 6.83 5.49
C PRO A 57 3.53 8.15 6.24
N LEU A 58 4.03 8.24 7.46
CA LEU A 58 3.95 9.49 8.24
C LEU A 58 4.87 10.56 7.66
N ARG A 59 6.12 10.21 7.36
CA ARG A 59 7.06 11.13 6.70
C ARG A 59 6.51 11.64 5.37
N ALA A 60 5.90 10.78 4.57
CA ALA A 60 5.31 11.19 3.30
C ALA A 60 4.19 12.23 3.45
N LEU A 61 3.54 12.30 4.61
CA LEU A 61 2.48 13.28 4.90
C LEU A 61 2.96 14.50 5.70
N THR A 62 4.19 14.49 6.21
CA THR A 62 4.73 15.56 7.07
C THR A 62 5.91 16.31 6.45
N ASP A 63 6.71 15.62 5.64
CA ASP A 63 7.90 16.19 5.03
C ASP A 63 7.58 16.79 3.65
N SER A 64 8.34 17.76 3.20
CA SER A 64 8.29 18.15 1.79
C SER A 64 8.80 17.01 0.90
N ARG A 65 8.32 16.95 -0.36
CA ARG A 65 8.75 15.94 -1.33
C ARG A 65 10.28 15.87 -1.44
N GLU A 66 10.93 17.02 -1.56
CA GLU A 66 12.38 17.10 -1.68
C GLU A 66 13.10 16.55 -0.44
N HIS A 67 12.57 16.82 0.75
CA HIS A 67 13.13 16.32 2.00
C HIS A 67 12.93 14.79 2.12
N LEU A 68 11.76 14.29 1.80
CA LEU A 68 11.47 12.87 1.77
C LEU A 68 12.37 12.12 0.79
N GLU A 69 12.51 12.61 -0.45
CA GLU A 69 13.36 11.99 -1.46
C GLU A 69 14.81 11.91 -1.01
N ARG A 70 15.34 13.00 -0.47
CA ARG A 70 16.71 13.03 0.07
C ARG A 70 16.87 12.03 1.21
N TYR A 71 15.95 12.03 2.16
CA TYR A 71 15.96 11.08 3.26
C TYR A 71 15.97 9.63 2.77
N LEU A 72 15.10 9.30 1.80
CA LEU A 72 15.03 7.95 1.25
C LEU A 72 16.30 7.55 0.49
N LEU A 73 16.89 8.46 -0.28
CA LEU A 73 18.16 8.20 -0.97
C LEU A 73 19.32 7.95 0.00
N ASP A 74 19.34 8.66 1.12
CA ASP A 74 20.40 8.54 2.13
C ASP A 74 20.23 7.31 3.05
N THR A 75 19.01 6.75 3.17
CA THR A 75 18.70 5.73 4.19
C THR A 75 18.02 4.48 3.66
N ALA A 76 17.76 4.40 2.34
CA ALA A 76 16.99 3.28 1.74
C ALA A 76 17.58 1.89 2.03
N ASP A 77 18.90 1.79 2.18
CA ASP A 77 19.64 0.57 2.53
C ASP A 77 19.48 0.14 4.00
N GLN A 78 18.98 1.04 4.85
CA GLN A 78 18.71 0.75 6.26
C GLN A 78 17.33 0.13 6.50
N PHE A 79 16.49 0.07 5.46
CA PHE A 79 15.19 -0.57 5.50
C PHE A 79 15.22 -1.94 4.81
N SER A 80 14.46 -2.90 5.33
CA SER A 80 14.06 -4.07 4.53
C SER A 80 13.31 -3.61 3.28
N GLY A 81 13.18 -4.48 2.26
CA GLY A 81 12.50 -4.15 1.01
C GLY A 81 11.11 -3.54 1.21
N PHE A 82 10.87 -2.40 0.59
CA PHE A 82 9.59 -1.69 0.68
C PHE A 82 9.21 -0.96 -0.62
N ASN A 83 7.91 -0.69 -0.71
CA ASN A 83 7.32 0.25 -1.65
C ASN A 83 6.57 1.32 -0.84
N LEU A 84 6.72 2.57 -1.21
CA LEU A 84 6.00 3.71 -0.64
C LEU A 84 5.17 4.37 -1.74
N VAL A 85 3.90 4.62 -1.45
CA VAL A 85 3.00 5.38 -2.32
C VAL A 85 2.52 6.60 -1.56
N GLN A 86 2.49 7.75 -2.22
CA GLN A 86 1.81 8.95 -1.75
C GLN A 86 0.87 9.44 -2.85
N LEU A 87 -0.36 9.71 -2.49
CA LEU A 87 -1.40 10.23 -3.37
C LEU A 87 -1.93 11.54 -2.81
N THR A 88 -2.04 12.52 -3.66
CA THR A 88 -2.70 13.80 -3.38
C THR A 88 -3.90 13.97 -4.32
N THR A 89 -4.68 15.03 -4.16
CA THR A 89 -5.74 15.36 -5.12
C THR A 89 -5.21 15.76 -6.50
N ALA A 90 -3.94 16.15 -6.60
CA ALA A 90 -3.30 16.62 -7.82
C ALA A 90 -2.46 15.55 -8.52
N ASP A 91 -1.71 14.76 -7.76
CA ASP A 91 -0.73 13.81 -8.29
C ASP A 91 -0.57 12.55 -7.41
N GLY A 92 0.23 11.61 -7.91
CA GLY A 92 0.70 10.45 -7.17
C GLY A 92 2.21 10.29 -7.31
N TRP A 93 2.81 9.70 -6.31
CA TRP A 93 4.23 9.39 -6.29
C TRP A 93 4.49 8.00 -5.72
N TYR A 94 5.46 7.32 -6.29
CA TYR A 94 5.88 5.97 -5.89
C TYR A 94 7.38 5.93 -5.69
N PHE A 95 7.82 5.24 -4.64
CA PHE A 95 9.21 4.94 -4.37
C PHE A 95 9.35 3.48 -3.95
N SER A 96 10.44 2.83 -4.37
CA SER A 96 10.85 1.52 -3.85
C SER A 96 12.36 1.45 -3.72
N ASN A 97 12.85 0.92 -2.60
CA ASN A 97 14.28 0.64 -2.44
C ASN A 97 14.74 -0.63 -3.15
N ARG A 98 13.89 -1.23 -3.97
CA ARG A 98 14.19 -2.38 -4.84
C ARG A 98 13.99 -2.07 -6.33
N ASP A 99 13.60 -0.85 -6.66
CA ASP A 99 13.47 -0.39 -8.05
C ASP A 99 14.77 0.25 -8.51
N ALA A 100 15.21 -0.06 -9.75
CA ALA A 100 16.37 0.57 -10.36
C ALA A 100 16.18 2.09 -10.54
N HIS A 101 14.92 2.55 -10.58
CA HIS A 101 14.53 3.96 -10.65
C HIS A 101 13.61 4.26 -9.46
N PRO A 102 14.17 4.48 -8.27
CA PRO A 102 13.44 4.37 -7.01
C PRO A 102 12.31 5.38 -6.83
N GLY A 103 12.39 6.58 -7.37
CA GLY A 103 11.35 7.61 -7.20
C GLY A 103 10.73 8.01 -8.54
N ARG A 104 9.40 7.97 -8.67
CA ARG A 104 8.70 8.43 -9.88
C ARG A 104 7.29 8.92 -9.62
N GLN A 105 6.83 9.83 -10.44
CA GLN A 105 5.47 10.31 -10.45
C GLN A 105 4.53 9.24 -11.01
N ILE A 106 3.35 9.12 -10.42
CA ILE A 106 2.24 8.28 -10.89
C ILE A 106 1.21 9.21 -11.53
N HIS A 107 0.87 8.97 -12.79
CA HIS A 107 -0.15 9.70 -13.50
C HIS A 107 -1.54 9.11 -13.24
N ARG A 108 -2.58 9.77 -13.76
CA ARG A 108 -3.96 9.29 -13.66
C ARG A 108 -4.11 7.89 -14.28
N GLY A 109 -4.70 6.95 -13.54
CA GLY A 109 -4.88 5.58 -14.00
C GLY A 109 -5.28 4.63 -12.85
N VAL A 110 -5.47 3.35 -13.19
CA VAL A 110 -5.70 2.28 -12.22
C VAL A 110 -4.40 1.50 -12.04
N TYR A 111 -3.86 1.56 -10.85
CA TYR A 111 -2.59 0.93 -10.49
C TYR A 111 -2.80 -0.17 -9.47
N GLY A 112 -2.00 -1.22 -9.58
CA GLY A 112 -1.90 -2.28 -8.60
C GLY A 112 -0.52 -2.30 -7.94
N LEU A 113 -0.49 -2.45 -6.63
CA LEU A 113 0.72 -2.65 -5.85
C LEU A 113 0.50 -3.80 -4.87
N SER A 114 1.37 -4.80 -4.94
CA SER A 114 1.40 -5.90 -4.01
C SER A 114 2.75 -5.91 -3.26
N ASN A 115 3.30 -7.09 -3.04
CA ASN A 115 4.56 -7.28 -2.33
C ASN A 115 5.78 -7.40 -3.28
N HIS A 116 5.73 -6.69 -4.39
CA HIS A 116 6.79 -6.50 -5.37
C HIS A 116 6.66 -5.11 -5.97
N LEU A 117 7.40 -4.77 -7.03
CA LEU A 117 7.36 -3.43 -7.64
C LEU A 117 5.96 -3.08 -8.17
N LEU A 118 5.70 -1.79 -8.31
CA LEU A 118 4.44 -1.26 -8.85
C LEU A 118 4.09 -1.93 -10.18
N GLN A 119 2.85 -2.40 -10.32
CA GLN A 119 2.32 -3.08 -11.51
C GLN A 119 2.98 -4.42 -11.85
N THR A 120 3.73 -5.05 -10.95
CA THR A 120 4.25 -6.41 -11.18
C THR A 120 3.07 -7.36 -11.45
N PRO A 121 3.09 -8.11 -12.58
CA PRO A 121 1.92 -8.81 -13.09
C PRO A 121 1.61 -10.12 -12.35
N TRP A 122 1.54 -10.07 -11.02
CA TRP A 122 1.10 -11.21 -10.24
C TRP A 122 -0.39 -11.48 -10.44
N PRO A 123 -0.84 -12.74 -10.46
CA PRO A 123 -2.23 -13.09 -10.74
C PRO A 123 -3.25 -12.33 -9.90
N LYS A 124 -3.03 -12.24 -8.58
CA LYS A 124 -3.90 -11.51 -7.67
C LYS A 124 -4.00 -10.01 -8.00
N LEU A 125 -2.87 -9.41 -8.39
CA LEU A 125 -2.81 -8.00 -8.73
C LEU A 125 -3.56 -7.71 -10.03
N LEU A 126 -3.32 -8.53 -11.07
CA LEU A 126 -3.98 -8.37 -12.37
C LEU A 126 -5.50 -8.51 -12.22
N ARG A 127 -5.95 -9.56 -11.52
CA ARG A 127 -7.37 -9.83 -11.27
C ARG A 127 -8.05 -8.71 -10.51
N LEU A 128 -7.47 -8.30 -9.38
CA LEU A 128 -8.04 -7.23 -8.55
C LEU A 128 -8.04 -5.88 -9.27
N ARG A 129 -6.94 -5.54 -9.96
CA ARG A 129 -6.83 -4.28 -10.72
C ARG A 129 -7.88 -4.20 -11.83
N GLN A 130 -8.10 -5.29 -12.57
CA GLN A 130 -9.12 -5.34 -13.62
C GLN A 130 -10.51 -5.15 -13.01
N ALA A 131 -10.87 -5.97 -12.03
CA ALA A 131 -12.18 -5.92 -11.38
C ALA A 131 -12.45 -4.55 -10.73
N ALA A 132 -11.48 -3.98 -10.01
CA ALA A 132 -11.61 -2.67 -9.41
C ALA A 132 -11.76 -1.57 -10.49
N GLY A 133 -11.02 -1.66 -11.59
CA GLY A 133 -11.14 -0.72 -12.71
C GLY A 133 -12.53 -0.74 -13.34
N ASP A 134 -13.08 -1.93 -13.57
CA ASP A 134 -14.42 -2.11 -14.12
C ASP A 134 -15.50 -1.58 -13.15
N THR A 135 -15.37 -1.88 -11.86
CA THR A 135 -16.24 -1.36 -10.79
C THR A 135 -16.21 0.17 -10.74
N ILE A 136 -15.02 0.78 -10.73
CA ILE A 136 -14.87 2.25 -10.71
C ILE A 136 -15.52 2.88 -11.95
N ALA A 137 -15.38 2.25 -13.11
CA ALA A 137 -15.98 2.74 -14.35
C ALA A 137 -17.52 2.64 -14.33
N ALA A 138 -18.08 1.63 -13.68
CA ALA A 138 -19.52 1.37 -13.60
C ALA A 138 -20.22 2.17 -12.48
N ALA A 139 -19.61 2.28 -11.30
CA ALA A 139 -20.21 2.92 -10.12
C ALA A 139 -20.34 4.44 -10.23
N GLY A 140 -19.68 5.08 -11.20
CA GLY A 140 -19.71 6.53 -11.36
C GLY A 140 -18.97 7.23 -10.22
N ARG A 141 -19.67 8.21 -9.54
CA ARG A 141 -19.07 9.05 -8.49
C ARG A 141 -19.67 8.83 -7.10
N ASP A 142 -20.51 7.83 -6.94
CA ASP A 142 -21.11 7.52 -5.64
C ASP A 142 -20.15 6.68 -4.80
N ALA A 143 -19.57 7.30 -3.76
CA ALA A 143 -18.56 6.67 -2.91
C ALA A 143 -19.12 5.48 -2.12
N ALA A 144 -20.34 5.57 -1.61
CA ALA A 144 -20.95 4.49 -0.84
C ALA A 144 -21.18 3.24 -1.72
N THR A 145 -21.67 3.41 -2.94
CA THR A 145 -21.78 2.32 -3.92
C THR A 145 -20.40 1.73 -4.22
N LEU A 146 -19.41 2.59 -4.49
CA LEU A 146 -18.05 2.17 -4.79
C LEU A 146 -17.43 1.36 -3.65
N HIS A 147 -17.57 1.81 -2.40
CA HIS A 147 -17.07 1.07 -1.23
C HIS A 147 -17.74 -0.30 -1.08
N ASN A 148 -19.07 -0.37 -1.23
CA ASN A 148 -19.81 -1.63 -1.13
C ASN A 148 -19.41 -2.65 -2.21
N GLU A 149 -19.02 -2.21 -3.38
CA GLU A 149 -18.60 -3.08 -4.48
C GLU A 149 -17.11 -3.45 -4.42
N LEU A 150 -16.22 -2.55 -3.95
CA LEU A 150 -14.79 -2.80 -3.87
C LEU A 150 -14.42 -3.72 -2.70
N ILE A 151 -15.10 -3.63 -1.55
CA ILE A 151 -14.78 -4.46 -0.37
C ILE A 151 -14.83 -5.96 -0.69
N PRO A 152 -15.87 -6.51 -1.34
CA PRO A 152 -15.91 -7.93 -1.72
C PRO A 152 -14.74 -8.35 -2.62
N LEU A 153 -14.30 -7.48 -3.55
CA LEU A 153 -13.15 -7.77 -4.42
C LEU A 153 -11.85 -7.91 -3.62
N LEU A 154 -11.67 -7.05 -2.62
CA LEU A 154 -10.52 -7.09 -1.71
C LEU A 154 -10.57 -8.30 -0.76
N GLN A 155 -11.75 -8.91 -0.55
CA GLN A 155 -11.96 -10.09 0.29
C GLN A 155 -11.87 -11.42 -0.49
N ASP A 156 -11.52 -11.38 -1.78
CA ASP A 156 -11.31 -12.59 -2.57
C ASP A 156 -10.13 -13.41 -2.04
N SER A 157 -10.44 -14.59 -1.49
CA SER A 157 -9.45 -15.53 -0.95
C SER A 157 -9.05 -16.63 -1.94
N THR A 158 -9.44 -16.53 -3.20
CA THR A 158 -9.15 -17.54 -4.23
C THR A 158 -7.66 -17.53 -4.56
N PRO A 159 -6.92 -18.64 -4.36
CA PRO A 159 -5.49 -18.70 -4.70
C PRO A 159 -5.29 -18.73 -6.22
N ALA A 160 -4.09 -18.37 -6.64
CA ALA A 160 -3.69 -18.52 -8.04
C ALA A 160 -3.25 -19.96 -8.33
N PRO A 161 -3.39 -20.45 -9.60
CA PRO A 161 -2.83 -21.72 -10.02
C PRO A 161 -1.30 -21.73 -9.87
N ASP A 162 -0.72 -22.87 -9.50
CA ASP A 162 0.72 -23.00 -9.21
C ASP A 162 1.62 -22.53 -10.35
N HIS A 163 1.27 -22.83 -11.60
CA HIS A 163 2.06 -22.46 -12.77
C HIS A 163 2.09 -20.93 -13.05
N MET A 164 1.26 -20.15 -12.34
CA MET A 164 1.19 -18.69 -12.43
C MET A 164 1.83 -18.01 -11.21
N LEU A 165 2.29 -18.78 -10.22
CA LEU A 165 2.89 -18.23 -9.01
C LEU A 165 4.27 -17.63 -9.33
N PRO A 166 4.62 -16.50 -8.69
CA PRO A 166 5.99 -16.01 -8.76
C PRO A 166 6.94 -16.93 -7.99
N ASP A 167 8.22 -16.80 -8.25
CA ASP A 167 9.28 -17.33 -7.40
C ASP A 167 10.02 -16.15 -6.76
N THR A 168 9.71 -15.88 -5.48
CA THR A 168 10.39 -14.84 -4.71
C THR A 168 11.36 -15.42 -3.66
N GLY A 169 11.65 -16.72 -3.77
CA GLY A 169 12.56 -17.43 -2.87
C GLY A 169 11.91 -17.89 -1.56
N VAL A 170 10.59 -17.75 -1.39
CA VAL A 170 9.88 -18.20 -0.17
C VAL A 170 9.35 -19.64 -0.27
N GLY A 171 9.50 -20.27 -1.43
CA GLY A 171 9.03 -21.63 -1.72
C GLY A 171 7.57 -21.71 -2.15
N LEU A 172 7.24 -22.74 -2.94
CA LEU A 172 5.95 -22.89 -3.63
C LEU A 172 4.73 -22.86 -2.70
N GLU A 173 4.80 -23.53 -1.56
CA GLU A 173 3.68 -23.56 -0.59
C GLU A 173 3.38 -22.18 -0.05
N THR A 174 4.40 -21.41 0.28
CA THR A 174 4.26 -20.03 0.76
C THR A 174 3.74 -19.12 -0.38
N GLU A 175 4.26 -19.27 -1.60
CA GLU A 175 3.75 -18.52 -2.74
C GLU A 175 2.26 -18.77 -2.98
N ARG A 176 1.83 -20.04 -2.94
CA ARG A 176 0.41 -20.42 -3.05
C ARG A 176 -0.44 -19.82 -1.94
N PHE A 177 0.01 -19.91 -0.69
CA PHE A 177 -0.67 -19.34 0.47
C PHE A 177 -0.85 -17.82 0.37
N LEU A 178 0.16 -17.12 -0.15
CA LEU A 178 0.17 -15.67 -0.30
C LEU A 178 -0.43 -15.17 -1.64
N SER A 179 -1.02 -16.06 -2.46
CA SER A 179 -1.41 -15.76 -3.84
C SER A 179 -2.78 -15.11 -4.01
N SER A 180 -3.61 -15.09 -2.97
CA SER A 180 -4.91 -14.40 -2.98
C SER A 180 -4.79 -12.93 -2.54
N PRO A 181 -5.73 -12.06 -2.92
CA PRO A 181 -5.88 -10.72 -2.34
C PRO A 181 -6.14 -10.76 -0.84
N PHE A 182 -7.03 -11.64 -0.39
CA PHE A 182 -7.36 -11.86 1.02
C PHE A 182 -6.78 -13.19 1.50
N ILE A 183 -5.79 -13.12 2.35
CA ILE A 183 -5.08 -14.30 2.87
C ILE A 183 -5.78 -14.78 4.13
N VAL A 184 -6.15 -16.08 4.17
CA VAL A 184 -6.80 -16.72 5.32
C VAL A 184 -5.87 -17.80 5.87
N GLY A 185 -5.43 -17.63 7.12
CA GLY A 185 -4.59 -18.60 7.82
C GLY A 185 -4.71 -18.46 9.34
N SER A 186 -4.28 -19.49 10.09
CA SER A 186 -4.36 -19.52 11.56
C SER A 186 -3.40 -18.51 12.21
N ASP A 187 -2.18 -18.44 11.73
CA ASP A 187 -1.11 -17.65 12.35
C ASP A 187 -0.78 -16.38 11.57
N TYR A 188 -1.09 -16.37 10.29
CA TYR A 188 -0.88 -15.24 9.39
C TYR A 188 -2.06 -15.07 8.44
N GLY A 189 -2.44 -13.83 8.16
CA GLY A 189 -3.52 -13.52 7.21
C GLY A 189 -3.80 -12.03 7.09
N THR A 190 -4.71 -11.69 6.20
CA THR A 190 -5.20 -10.32 6.04
C THR A 190 -5.98 -9.90 7.29
N ARG A 191 -5.56 -8.85 7.93
CA ARG A 191 -6.11 -8.37 9.21
C ARG A 191 -7.15 -7.25 9.04
N ALA A 192 -7.06 -6.50 7.95
CA ALA A 192 -7.96 -5.39 7.68
C ALA A 192 -8.08 -5.15 6.17
N THR A 193 -9.22 -4.67 5.75
CA THR A 193 -9.48 -4.15 4.41
C THR A 193 -9.92 -2.70 4.56
N THR A 194 -9.31 -1.81 3.81
CA THR A 194 -9.61 -0.37 3.84
C THR A 194 -9.84 0.11 2.42
N VAL A 195 -10.94 0.83 2.21
CA VAL A 195 -11.20 1.59 0.99
C VAL A 195 -11.23 3.05 1.38
N VAL A 196 -10.56 3.88 0.63
CA VAL A 196 -10.51 5.33 0.85
C VAL A 196 -10.88 5.99 -0.46
N THR A 197 -11.86 6.88 -0.42
CA THR A 197 -12.16 7.81 -1.51
C THR A 197 -11.83 9.23 -1.09
N VAL A 198 -11.20 9.96 -2.01
CA VAL A 198 -10.90 11.37 -1.84
C VAL A 198 -11.50 12.12 -3.00
N SER A 199 -12.41 13.04 -2.73
CA SER A 199 -13.02 13.87 -3.76
C SER A 199 -12.02 14.90 -4.30
N ALA A 200 -12.35 15.54 -5.44
CA ALA A 200 -11.54 16.63 -5.98
C ALA A 200 -11.48 17.87 -5.04
N SER A 201 -12.41 17.97 -4.09
CA SER A 201 -12.41 19.01 -3.04
C SER A 201 -11.58 18.62 -1.81
N GLY A 202 -11.04 17.39 -1.77
CA GLY A 202 -10.29 16.87 -0.62
C GLY A 202 -11.16 16.22 0.46
N GLU A 203 -12.47 16.03 0.20
CA GLU A 203 -13.35 15.30 1.13
C GLU A 203 -13.00 13.82 1.15
N ILE A 204 -12.91 13.24 2.34
CA ILE A 204 -12.45 11.87 2.58
C ILE A 204 -13.61 11.03 3.09
N GLU A 205 -13.81 9.86 2.47
CA GLU A 205 -14.75 8.82 2.91
C GLU A 205 -14.06 7.46 3.04
#